data_8e80661f62faa4e939a2f6248fc271dd
#
_entry.id   8e80661f62faa4e939a2f6248fc271dd
#
_cell.length_a   1.000
_cell.length_b   1.000
_cell.length_c   1.000
_cell.angle_alpha   90.00
_cell.angle_beta   90.00
_cell.angle_gamma   90.00
#
_symmetry.space_group_name_H-M   'P 1'
#
loop_
_entity.id
_entity.type
_entity.pdbx_description
1 polymer ?
#
loop_
_entity_poly.entity_id
_entity_poly.type
_entity_poly.pdbx_seq_one_letter_code
_entity_poly.pdbx_strand_id
1 'polypeptide(L)'
;MINRYFLIIFLILKVSLSFAQTSEGEIEDAQIIINKNSKIILKKVDKKIEKINLEDNLFKKKKIVFDSLDYKSINVNQKIDKFKKEDNLKLFTKKNTTITIMGGNYGRIYLNTNPYLINKENILLGSEIFVDFNNKGSKLGNLSKRTFSDISLDFDYKINSNNKINTYLNLLTYNSAYYGIPSISSSYDLYRDDILISKRKLNYDLDWNSSFGNFYSMIKFKAHNFNDLLYDEGSYSIAGSINTDIGKSIISLNPKINFYNLDNNVPSNESVSKPVNNLKLNKINLNNFVIPISFNYTSDNFMILLSGNYTRYLRNFKEKKVIDGLYPSFKLKYKFNILSFLLSGSKGLFHYNYSDELNLNPFIYDNYISSQFDISEDKYRVDSEVDIQISNSTNLSIIYQIRNIKGSLDYVLSKDNNILNGLPIYLYSISLKKEQESIQSFSLILNSLYSKNLSSSINFIYNKYAEQELFMPIYNLDIVNSYESNNLSISLGAEMKLKTYGIYLNTETFKMNEYINLYLNSSLKISDSLNFEFNVNNILNRYNEMFFMYPQLGINLLTGIKWKF
;
A
#
# COMPACT_ATOMS: atom_id res chain seq x y z
N MET A 1 9.51 5.01 -41.41
CA MET A 1 10.68 4.53 -40.65
C MET A 1 10.32 3.89 -39.32
N ILE A 2 9.26 4.32 -38.63
CA ILE A 2 8.81 3.82 -37.30
C ILE A 2 8.41 2.33 -37.33
N ASN A 3 7.82 1.83 -38.42
CA ASN A 3 7.38 0.42 -38.53
C ASN A 3 8.52 -0.62 -38.49
N ARG A 4 9.78 -0.26 -38.81
CA ARG A 4 10.90 -1.20 -38.80
C ARG A 4 11.41 -1.48 -37.38
N TYR A 5 11.38 -0.49 -36.48
CA TYR A 5 11.82 -0.68 -35.10
C TYR A 5 10.77 -1.43 -34.27
N PHE A 6 9.50 -1.26 -34.58
CA PHE A 6 8.41 -2.01 -33.95
C PHE A 6 8.49 -3.50 -34.26
N LEU A 7 8.89 -3.84 -35.50
CA LEU A 7 9.10 -5.22 -35.92
C LEU A 7 10.29 -5.87 -35.20
N ILE A 8 11.33 -5.10 -34.92
CA ILE A 8 12.52 -5.57 -34.18
C ILE A 8 12.18 -5.86 -32.73
N ILE A 9 11.43 -4.97 -32.06
CA ILE A 9 10.98 -5.18 -30.67
C ILE A 9 10.03 -6.37 -30.58
N PHE A 10 9.14 -6.53 -31.55
CA PHE A 10 8.22 -7.69 -31.62
C PHE A 10 8.96 -9.00 -31.91
N LEU A 11 10.01 -8.96 -32.71
CA LEU A 11 10.89 -10.10 -32.95
C LEU A 11 11.73 -10.48 -31.72
N ILE A 12 12.23 -9.50 -30.98
CA ILE A 12 12.95 -9.74 -29.72
C ILE A 12 12.01 -10.35 -28.67
N LEU A 13 10.77 -9.89 -28.57
CA LEU A 13 9.74 -10.46 -27.69
C LEU A 13 9.36 -11.89 -28.12
N LYS A 14 9.29 -12.19 -29.41
CA LYS A 14 9.05 -13.56 -29.89
C LYS A 14 10.24 -14.50 -29.66
N VAL A 15 11.45 -14.01 -29.80
CA VAL A 15 12.65 -14.81 -29.54
C VAL A 15 12.78 -15.16 -28.05
N SER A 16 12.44 -14.24 -27.15
CA SER A 16 12.45 -14.53 -25.71
C SER A 16 11.36 -15.53 -25.28
N LEU A 17 10.26 -15.65 -26.03
CA LEU A 17 9.22 -16.66 -25.80
C LEU A 17 9.58 -18.03 -26.39
N SER A 18 10.48 -18.09 -27.40
CA SER A 18 10.88 -19.33 -28.05
C SER A 18 11.96 -20.10 -27.29
N PHE A 19 12.69 -19.47 -26.38
CA PHE A 19 13.70 -20.17 -25.56
C PHE A 19 13.10 -20.92 -24.34
N ALA A 20 11.78 -20.87 -24.13
CA ALA A 20 11.10 -21.64 -23.10
C ALA A 20 10.70 -23.08 -23.54
N GLN A 21 10.98 -23.46 -24.77
CA GLN A 21 10.68 -24.80 -25.31
C GLN A 21 11.90 -25.40 -25.97
N THR A 22 12.80 -25.99 -25.20
CA THR A 22 13.63 -27.13 -25.62
C THR A 22 14.41 -27.67 -24.43
N SER A 23 13.87 -28.66 -23.76
CA SER A 23 14.61 -29.81 -23.28
C SER A 23 13.63 -30.98 -23.26
N GLU A 24 13.58 -31.71 -24.36
CA GLU A 24 13.13 -33.09 -24.33
C GLU A 24 14.14 -33.86 -23.49
N GLY A 25 13.78 -34.12 -22.24
CA GLY A 25 14.41 -35.14 -21.43
C GLY A 25 13.71 -36.44 -21.74
N GLU A 26 14.41 -37.40 -22.35
CA GLU A 26 13.99 -38.78 -22.39
C GLU A 26 13.65 -39.24 -20.96
N ILE A 27 12.42 -39.62 -20.74
CA ILE A 27 11.98 -40.27 -19.52
C ILE A 27 12.32 -41.76 -19.71
N GLU A 28 13.37 -42.23 -19.03
CA GLU A 28 13.58 -43.66 -18.84
C GLU A 28 12.30 -44.27 -18.23
N ASP A 29 11.86 -45.37 -18.82
CA ASP A 29 10.71 -46.16 -18.34
C ASP A 29 10.91 -46.59 -16.89
N ALA A 30 10.39 -45.82 -15.96
CA ALA A 30 10.27 -46.21 -14.56
C ALA A 30 9.02 -47.08 -14.38
N GLN A 31 9.19 -48.35 -14.21
CA GLN A 31 8.12 -49.24 -13.76
C GLN A 31 7.65 -48.84 -12.37
N ILE A 32 6.50 -48.18 -12.31
CA ILE A 32 5.87 -47.83 -11.03
C ILE A 32 5.10 -49.04 -10.52
N ILE A 33 5.68 -49.78 -9.55
CA ILE A 33 4.95 -50.79 -8.78
C ILE A 33 4.03 -50.08 -7.81
N ILE A 34 2.74 -49.97 -8.14
CA ILE A 34 1.72 -49.41 -7.26
C ILE A 34 1.41 -50.44 -6.17
N ASN A 35 1.96 -50.23 -4.99
CA ASN A 35 1.61 -50.99 -3.81
C ASN A 35 0.26 -50.49 -3.27
N LYS A 36 -0.78 -51.30 -3.38
CA LYS A 36 -2.20 -50.97 -3.23
C LYS A 36 -2.64 -50.57 -1.80
N ASN A 37 -1.71 -50.46 -0.85
CA ASN A 37 -1.98 -50.19 0.56
C ASN A 37 -1.44 -48.88 1.11
N SER A 38 -0.90 -47.98 0.29
CA SER A 38 -0.50 -46.67 0.77
C SER A 38 -1.70 -45.72 0.68
N LYS A 39 -2.27 -45.35 1.82
CA LYS A 39 -3.14 -44.18 1.92
C LYS A 39 -2.35 -42.95 1.50
N ILE A 40 -2.69 -42.41 0.34
CA ILE A 40 -2.15 -41.10 -0.09
C ILE A 40 -2.74 -40.06 0.86
N ILE A 41 -1.98 -39.67 1.87
CA ILE A 41 -2.29 -38.48 2.66
C ILE A 41 -1.86 -37.29 1.81
N LEU A 42 -2.82 -36.75 1.07
CA LEU A 42 -2.61 -35.47 0.40
C LEU A 42 -2.35 -34.43 1.49
N LYS A 43 -1.12 -33.92 1.57
CA LYS A 43 -0.83 -32.75 2.41
C LYS A 43 -1.73 -31.62 1.94
N LYS A 44 -2.70 -31.24 2.78
CA LYS A 44 -3.47 -30.02 2.57
C LYS A 44 -2.49 -28.86 2.58
N VAL A 45 -2.31 -28.23 1.42
CA VAL A 45 -1.53 -27.02 1.28
C VAL A 45 -2.43 -25.84 1.58
N ASP A 46 -2.00 -24.98 2.44
CA ASP A 46 -2.74 -23.84 3.00
C ASP A 46 -2.56 -22.55 2.18
N LYS A 47 -3.44 -21.58 2.28
CA LYS A 47 -3.88 -20.71 1.18
C LYS A 47 -4.18 -19.27 1.58
N LYS A 48 -3.98 -18.29 0.71
CA LYS A 48 -3.96 -16.84 0.89
C LYS A 48 -5.23 -16.06 0.57
N ILE A 49 -5.29 -14.83 1.10
CA ILE A 49 -6.30 -13.81 0.82
C ILE A 49 -5.68 -12.64 0.07
N GLU A 50 -6.25 -12.24 -1.06
CA GLU A 50 -5.92 -11.04 -1.78
C GLU A 50 -7.09 -10.09 -1.95
N LYS A 51 -6.73 -8.82 -2.12
CA LYS A 51 -7.67 -7.75 -2.41
C LYS A 51 -8.36 -7.96 -3.73
N ILE A 52 -9.66 -7.80 -3.70
CA ILE A 52 -10.46 -7.63 -4.89
C ILE A 52 -10.36 -6.16 -5.29
N ASN A 53 -9.76 -5.89 -6.46
CA ASN A 53 -9.86 -4.58 -7.09
C ASN A 53 -11.28 -4.41 -7.61
N LEU A 54 -12.11 -3.72 -6.85
CA LEU A 54 -13.38 -3.24 -7.37
C LEU A 54 -13.13 -1.84 -7.94
N GLU A 55 -13.00 -1.77 -9.25
CA GLU A 55 -12.99 -0.49 -9.95
C GLU A 55 -14.41 0.08 -9.94
N ASP A 56 -14.71 0.93 -8.98
CA ASP A 56 -15.76 1.92 -9.12
C ASP A 56 -15.10 3.29 -9.27
N ASN A 57 -15.17 3.83 -10.46
CA ASN A 57 -14.65 5.13 -10.88
C ASN A 57 -15.31 6.35 -10.20
N LEU A 58 -15.98 6.20 -9.07
CA LEU A 58 -16.73 7.26 -8.40
C LEU A 58 -16.12 7.75 -7.09
N PHE A 59 -15.19 7.01 -6.51
CA PHE A 59 -14.39 7.49 -5.39
C PHE A 59 -12.91 7.46 -5.77
N LYS A 60 -12.16 8.51 -5.45
CA LYS A 60 -10.71 8.39 -5.30
C LYS A 60 -10.50 7.42 -4.14
N LYS A 61 -10.57 6.10 -4.42
CA LYS A 61 -10.24 5.07 -3.45
C LYS A 61 -8.83 5.37 -2.98
N LYS A 62 -8.68 5.73 -1.71
CA LYS A 62 -7.41 5.51 -1.04
C LYS A 62 -7.17 4.01 -1.15
N LYS A 63 -6.34 3.63 -2.11
CA LYS A 63 -5.91 2.26 -2.31
C LYS A 63 -5.23 1.86 -1.01
N ILE A 64 -5.94 1.13 -0.14
CA ILE A 64 -5.31 0.46 0.98
C ILE A 64 -4.62 -0.74 0.34
N VAL A 65 -3.41 -0.51 -0.12
CA VAL A 65 -2.57 -1.53 -0.71
C VAL A 65 -1.85 -2.19 0.45
N PHE A 66 -2.29 -3.39 0.84
CA PHE A 66 -1.44 -4.32 1.57
C PHE A 66 -0.36 -4.94 0.65
N ASP A 67 -0.32 -4.49 -0.59
CA ASP A 67 0.56 -4.98 -1.63
C ASP A 67 1.50 -3.88 -2.04
N SER A 68 2.66 -4.04 -1.76
CA SER A 68 3.86 -3.27 -1.93
C SER A 68 4.26 -2.57 -0.64
N LEU A 69 5.42 -2.95 -0.22
CA LEU A 69 6.35 -2.10 0.46
C LEU A 69 6.67 -0.92 -0.49
N ASP A 70 5.64 -0.20 -0.92
CA ASP A 70 5.88 1.13 -1.40
C ASP A 70 6.40 1.86 -0.18
N TYR A 71 7.72 2.04 -0.15
CA TYR A 71 8.27 3.17 0.56
C TYR A 71 7.42 4.35 0.11
N LYS A 72 6.40 4.66 0.89
CA LYS A 72 5.75 5.94 0.77
C LYS A 72 6.86 6.92 1.04
N SER A 73 7.61 7.23 -0.05
CA SER A 73 8.23 8.52 -0.11
C SER A 73 7.16 9.42 0.44
N ILE A 74 7.46 10.10 1.52
CA ILE A 74 6.68 11.24 1.94
C ILE A 74 6.68 12.10 0.70
N ASN A 75 5.66 11.88 -0.11
CA ASN A 75 5.43 12.69 -1.26
C ASN A 75 5.14 14.06 -0.66
N VAL A 76 6.16 14.90 -0.60
CA VAL A 76 6.02 16.34 -0.57
C VAL A 76 5.47 16.78 -1.95
N ASN A 77 4.89 15.87 -2.68
CA ASN A 77 3.95 16.13 -3.74
C ASN A 77 2.66 16.63 -3.06
N GLN A 78 2.75 17.85 -2.52
CA GLN A 78 1.58 18.68 -2.54
C GLN A 78 1.16 18.66 -4.01
N LYS A 79 0.16 17.82 -4.33
CA LYS A 79 -0.68 18.13 -5.46
C LYS A 79 -1.21 19.52 -5.13
N ILE A 80 -0.57 20.53 -5.70
CA ILE A 80 -1.23 21.77 -5.94
C ILE A 80 -2.26 21.36 -6.99
N ASP A 81 -3.36 20.77 -6.51
CA ASP A 81 -4.54 20.63 -7.33
C ASP A 81 -4.83 22.08 -7.70
N LYS A 82 -4.52 22.48 -8.95
CA LYS A 82 -5.09 23.67 -9.49
C LYS A 82 -6.56 23.51 -9.15
N PHE A 83 -7.06 24.36 -8.26
CA PHE A 83 -8.46 24.69 -8.27
C PHE A 83 -8.68 25.30 -9.66
N LYS A 84 -8.86 24.45 -10.66
CA LYS A 84 -9.59 24.87 -11.81
C LYS A 84 -10.86 25.42 -11.20
N LYS A 85 -11.11 26.70 -11.36
CA LYS A 85 -12.43 27.23 -11.32
C LYS A 85 -13.19 26.32 -12.27
N GLU A 86 -13.74 25.21 -11.74
CA GLU A 86 -14.68 24.40 -12.45
C GLU A 86 -15.90 25.31 -12.53
N ASP A 87 -15.99 26.08 -13.61
CA ASP A 87 -17.17 26.87 -13.97
C ASP A 87 -18.40 25.98 -14.20
N ASN A 88 -18.22 24.70 -14.14
CA ASN A 88 -19.26 23.69 -14.03
C ASN A 88 -19.16 23.06 -12.65
N LEU A 89 -19.90 23.64 -11.69
CA LEU A 89 -20.45 22.89 -10.57
C LEU A 89 -21.04 21.61 -11.17
N LYS A 90 -20.25 20.53 -11.19
CA LYS A 90 -20.85 19.20 -11.32
C LYS A 90 -21.80 19.11 -10.15
N LEU A 91 -23.07 19.34 -10.42
CA LEU A 91 -24.18 18.95 -9.58
C LEU A 91 -23.76 17.59 -9.00
N PHE A 92 -23.83 17.44 -7.69
CA PHE A 92 -23.58 16.14 -7.08
C PHE A 92 -24.48 15.15 -7.80
N THR A 93 -23.92 14.41 -8.76
CA THR A 93 -24.68 13.42 -9.52
C THR A 93 -25.20 12.43 -8.50
N LYS A 94 -26.49 12.09 -8.60
CA LYS A 94 -27.13 11.13 -7.72
C LYS A 94 -26.25 9.88 -7.66
N LYS A 95 -25.55 9.69 -6.54
CA LYS A 95 -24.64 8.57 -6.35
C LYS A 95 -25.47 7.38 -5.91
N ASN A 96 -25.29 6.25 -6.56
CA ASN A 96 -26.02 5.03 -6.22
C ASN A 96 -25.35 4.32 -5.03
N THR A 97 -26.14 3.86 -4.11
CA THR A 97 -25.70 2.94 -3.08
C THR A 97 -25.37 1.58 -3.71
N THR A 98 -24.26 0.99 -3.33
CA THR A 98 -23.90 -0.37 -3.74
C THR A 98 -23.67 -1.26 -2.54
N ILE A 99 -24.09 -2.51 -2.63
CA ILE A 99 -23.81 -3.57 -1.64
C ILE A 99 -23.22 -4.75 -2.40
N THR A 100 -22.04 -5.20 -1.98
CA THR A 100 -21.39 -6.41 -2.49
C THR A 100 -21.23 -7.39 -1.35
N ILE A 101 -21.81 -8.60 -1.49
CA ILE A 101 -21.69 -9.68 -0.53
C ILE A 101 -21.16 -10.89 -1.26
N MET A 102 -20.07 -11.47 -0.76
CA MET A 102 -19.47 -12.66 -1.35
C MET A 102 -19.11 -13.66 -0.26
N GLY A 103 -19.25 -14.94 -0.58
CA GLY A 103 -18.80 -16.06 0.24
C GLY A 103 -17.75 -16.88 -0.50
N GLY A 104 -16.89 -17.56 0.25
CA GLY A 104 -15.82 -18.33 -0.37
C GLY A 104 -15.34 -19.53 0.41
N ASN A 105 -14.36 -20.22 -0.15
CA ASN A 105 -13.67 -21.27 0.58
C ASN A 105 -12.94 -20.68 1.80
N TYR A 106 -12.48 -21.51 2.74
CA TYR A 106 -11.92 -21.10 4.04
C TYR A 106 -12.93 -20.42 4.99
N GLY A 107 -14.25 -20.52 4.71
CA GLY A 107 -15.28 -19.78 5.43
C GLY A 107 -15.09 -18.28 5.29
N ARG A 108 -14.61 -17.81 4.13
CA ARG A 108 -14.41 -16.40 3.85
C ARG A 108 -15.73 -15.72 3.57
N ILE A 109 -15.93 -14.57 4.21
CA ILE A 109 -17.06 -13.67 4.01
C ILE A 109 -16.49 -12.31 3.67
N TYR A 110 -17.00 -11.75 2.59
CA TYR A 110 -16.64 -10.43 2.11
C TYR A 110 -17.89 -9.57 2.01
N LEU A 111 -17.84 -8.40 2.63
CA LEU A 111 -18.89 -7.38 2.55
C LEU A 111 -18.24 -6.04 2.15
N ASN A 112 -18.78 -5.40 1.14
CA ASN A 112 -18.45 -4.02 0.82
C ASN A 112 -19.73 -3.26 0.47
N THR A 113 -19.98 -2.16 1.17
CA THR A 113 -21.16 -1.32 0.93
C THR A 113 -20.80 0.15 1.11
N ASN A 114 -21.39 1.00 0.26
CA ASN A 114 -21.18 2.45 0.27
C ASN A 114 -22.52 3.20 0.23
N PRO A 115 -23.32 3.13 1.31
CA PRO A 115 -24.58 3.84 1.37
C PRO A 115 -24.39 5.36 1.45
N TYR A 116 -25.26 6.09 0.75
CA TYR A 116 -25.42 7.53 0.90
C TYR A 116 -26.58 7.82 1.83
N LEU A 117 -26.27 8.34 3.01
CA LEU A 117 -27.27 8.68 4.04
C LEU A 117 -27.97 10.00 3.71
N ILE A 118 -27.22 10.97 3.14
CA ILE A 118 -27.74 12.26 2.68
C ILE A 118 -27.11 12.57 1.34
N ASN A 119 -27.93 12.85 0.35
CA ASN A 119 -27.48 13.24 -0.98
C ASN A 119 -28.31 14.41 -1.49
N LYS A 120 -27.96 15.62 -1.02
CA LYS A 120 -28.60 16.90 -1.37
C LYS A 120 -27.58 17.80 -2.06
N GLU A 121 -28.06 18.82 -2.76
CA GLU A 121 -27.23 19.74 -3.56
C GLU A 121 -26.05 20.35 -2.77
N ASN A 122 -26.25 20.68 -1.50
CA ASN A 122 -25.24 21.34 -0.65
C ASN A 122 -24.65 20.42 0.41
N ILE A 123 -25.22 19.22 0.62
CA ILE A 123 -24.83 18.31 1.70
C ILE A 123 -24.76 16.90 1.16
N LEU A 124 -23.61 16.27 1.30
CA LEU A 124 -23.40 14.86 1.04
C LEU A 124 -22.93 14.19 2.32
N LEU A 125 -23.61 13.14 2.75
CA LEU A 125 -23.15 12.24 3.79
C LEU A 125 -23.14 10.83 3.22
N GLY A 126 -21.95 10.28 3.05
CA GLY A 126 -21.72 8.92 2.61
C GLY A 126 -21.05 8.09 3.70
N SER A 127 -21.12 6.79 3.57
CA SER A 127 -20.30 5.86 4.34
C SER A 127 -19.77 4.75 3.45
N GLU A 128 -18.67 4.14 3.87
CA GLU A 128 -18.19 2.91 3.29
C GLU A 128 -17.96 1.92 4.44
N ILE A 129 -18.48 0.70 4.27
CA ILE A 129 -18.29 -0.38 5.22
C ILE A 129 -17.69 -1.55 4.45
N PHE A 130 -16.47 -1.90 4.81
CA PHE A 130 -15.76 -3.03 4.26
C PHE A 130 -15.44 -4.03 5.36
N VAL A 131 -15.74 -5.31 5.15
CA VAL A 131 -15.39 -6.42 6.04
C VAL A 131 -14.88 -7.57 5.21
N ASP A 132 -13.71 -8.09 5.56
CA ASP A 132 -13.15 -9.33 5.03
C ASP A 132 -12.77 -10.25 6.18
N PHE A 133 -13.50 -11.32 6.30
CA PHE A 133 -13.36 -12.31 7.35
C PHE A 133 -13.05 -13.66 6.75
N ASN A 134 -12.10 -14.40 7.33
CA ASN A 134 -11.88 -15.81 7.03
C ASN A 134 -11.77 -16.63 8.31
N ASN A 135 -12.54 -17.70 8.36
CA ASN A 135 -12.60 -18.59 9.53
C ASN A 135 -11.46 -19.59 9.58
N LYS A 136 -10.84 -19.87 8.43
CA LYS A 136 -9.66 -20.75 8.31
C LYS A 136 -8.59 -20.01 7.54
N GLY A 137 -7.35 -20.22 7.89
CA GLY A 137 -6.25 -19.58 7.22
C GLY A 137 -5.35 -20.55 6.47
N SER A 138 -4.19 -20.06 6.13
CA SER A 138 -3.18 -20.76 5.31
C SER A 138 -2.49 -21.89 6.04
N LYS A 139 -2.32 -21.74 7.35
CA LYS A 139 -1.80 -22.79 8.24
C LYS A 139 -2.87 -23.09 9.29
N LEU A 140 -2.83 -24.26 9.86
CA LEU A 140 -3.58 -24.72 11.03
C LEU A 140 -4.83 -23.89 11.37
N GLY A 141 -5.97 -24.37 10.90
CA GLY A 141 -7.31 -24.06 11.38
C GLY A 141 -7.53 -22.63 11.90
N ASN A 142 -7.49 -22.49 13.19
CA ASN A 142 -7.83 -21.24 13.88
C ASN A 142 -6.68 -20.24 13.98
N LEU A 143 -5.41 -20.65 13.89
CA LEU A 143 -4.27 -19.75 14.09
C LEU A 143 -4.20 -18.64 13.03
N SER A 144 -4.47 -18.97 11.78
CA SER A 144 -4.45 -18.02 10.68
C SER A 144 -5.84 -17.45 10.33
N LYS A 145 -6.81 -17.57 11.23
CA LYS A 145 -8.08 -16.85 11.16
C LYS A 145 -7.83 -15.34 11.20
N ARG A 146 -8.49 -14.59 10.30
CA ARG A 146 -8.31 -13.16 10.18
C ARG A 146 -9.63 -12.42 10.02
N THR A 147 -9.72 -11.26 10.64
CA THR A 147 -10.78 -10.28 10.40
C THR A 147 -10.15 -8.94 10.07
N PHE A 148 -10.55 -8.36 8.98
CA PHE A 148 -10.23 -7.01 8.62
C PHE A 148 -11.52 -6.22 8.41
N SER A 149 -11.64 -5.04 9.02
CA SER A 149 -12.75 -4.14 8.73
C SER A 149 -12.25 -2.72 8.54
N ASP A 150 -12.88 -2.01 7.63
CA ASP A 150 -12.66 -0.61 7.32
C ASP A 150 -14.02 0.07 7.21
N ILE A 151 -14.30 0.98 8.13
CA ILE A 151 -15.56 1.72 8.20
C ILE A 151 -15.25 3.19 8.08
N SER A 152 -15.81 3.86 7.09
CA SER A 152 -15.62 5.29 6.90
C SER A 152 -16.93 6.06 6.79
N LEU A 153 -16.87 7.33 7.18
CA LEU A 153 -17.92 8.33 7.00
C LEU A 153 -17.31 9.53 6.29
N ASP A 154 -17.92 9.93 5.20
CA ASP A 154 -17.57 11.10 4.41
C ASP A 154 -18.69 12.14 4.52
N PHE A 155 -18.37 13.34 4.99
CA PHE A 155 -19.30 14.44 5.05
C PHE A 155 -18.75 15.63 4.26
N ASP A 156 -19.49 16.04 3.25
CA ASP A 156 -19.22 17.19 2.42
C ASP A 156 -20.32 18.23 2.62
N TYR A 157 -19.95 19.44 2.98
CA TYR A 157 -20.87 20.57 3.15
C TYR A 157 -20.39 21.78 2.37
N LYS A 158 -21.21 22.20 1.41
CA LYS A 158 -21.00 23.44 0.64
C LYS A 158 -21.78 24.56 1.31
N ILE A 159 -21.05 25.44 2.00
CA ILE A 159 -21.66 26.61 2.67
C ILE A 159 -22.16 27.60 1.63
N ASN A 160 -21.33 27.87 0.62
CA ASN A 160 -21.66 28.72 -0.52
C ASN A 160 -20.72 28.37 -1.70
N SER A 161 -20.76 29.12 -2.81
CA SER A 161 -19.91 28.89 -3.99
C SER A 161 -18.41 28.91 -3.67
N ASN A 162 -18.00 29.61 -2.64
CA ASN A 162 -16.60 29.88 -2.32
C ASN A 162 -16.09 29.11 -1.10
N ASN A 163 -16.99 28.50 -0.30
CA ASN A 163 -16.64 27.86 0.95
C ASN A 163 -17.18 26.44 1.01
N LYS A 164 -16.31 25.49 1.29
CA LYS A 164 -16.63 24.08 1.41
C LYS A 164 -15.90 23.47 2.62
N ILE A 165 -16.62 22.64 3.37
CA ILE A 165 -16.07 21.80 4.45
C ILE A 165 -16.18 20.34 4.01
N ASN A 166 -15.10 19.60 4.13
CA ASN A 166 -15.05 18.16 3.95
C ASN A 166 -14.58 17.54 5.25
N THR A 167 -15.26 16.50 5.71
CA THR A 167 -14.86 15.75 6.90
C THR A 167 -14.84 14.28 6.56
N TYR A 168 -13.82 13.60 7.01
CA TYR A 168 -13.65 12.17 6.85
C TYR A 168 -13.32 11.53 8.19
N LEU A 169 -14.07 10.51 8.57
CA LEU A 169 -13.83 9.68 9.73
C LEU A 169 -13.64 8.23 9.25
N ASN A 170 -12.61 7.56 9.73
CA ASN A 170 -12.32 6.19 9.32
C ASN A 170 -11.86 5.37 10.52
N LEU A 171 -12.50 4.22 10.72
CA LEU A 171 -12.13 3.21 11.69
C LEU A 171 -11.68 1.94 10.97
N LEU A 172 -10.42 1.59 11.17
CA LEU A 172 -9.82 0.38 10.64
C LEU A 172 -9.50 -0.58 11.78
N THR A 173 -9.91 -1.84 11.64
CA THR A 173 -9.55 -2.90 12.58
C THR A 173 -8.94 -4.09 11.87
N TYR A 174 -7.95 -4.69 12.50
CA TYR A 174 -7.30 -5.90 12.02
C TYR A 174 -7.08 -6.86 13.20
N ASN A 175 -7.64 -8.06 13.10
CA ASN A 175 -7.46 -9.12 14.07
C ASN A 175 -6.93 -10.38 13.37
N SER A 176 -5.86 -10.94 13.91
CA SER A 176 -5.21 -12.16 13.41
C SER A 176 -4.41 -12.80 14.56
N ALA A 177 -3.43 -13.63 14.23
CA ALA A 177 -2.44 -14.12 15.17
C ALA A 177 -1.05 -14.14 14.51
N TYR A 178 0.01 -14.20 15.33
CA TYR A 178 1.35 -14.49 14.84
C TYR A 178 1.47 -15.98 14.54
N TYR A 179 1.28 -16.36 13.27
CA TYR A 179 1.31 -17.78 12.84
C TYR A 179 2.60 -18.17 12.10
N GLY A 180 3.69 -17.42 12.33
CA GLY A 180 5.03 -17.70 11.80
C GLY A 180 5.68 -18.92 12.45
N ILE A 181 5.12 -20.11 12.24
CA ILE A 181 5.56 -21.36 12.84
C ILE A 181 6.17 -22.31 11.79
N PRO A 182 7.25 -23.05 12.13
CA PRO A 182 7.97 -23.86 11.15
C PRO A 182 7.23 -25.13 10.73
N SER A 183 6.35 -25.66 11.56
CA SER A 183 5.63 -26.89 11.29
C SER A 183 4.20 -26.86 11.79
N ILE A 184 3.33 -27.66 11.17
CA ILE A 184 1.94 -27.82 11.56
C ILE A 184 1.89 -28.78 12.77
N SER A 185 1.55 -28.25 13.94
CA SER A 185 1.29 -29.05 15.14
C SER A 185 0.03 -28.54 15.83
N SER A 186 -0.86 -29.46 16.23
CA SER A 186 -2.06 -29.12 17.03
C SER A 186 -1.72 -28.43 18.35
N SER A 187 -0.49 -28.57 18.83
CA SER A 187 -0.03 -27.92 20.06
C SER A 187 -0.09 -26.39 19.99
N TYR A 188 0.01 -25.79 18.79
CA TYR A 188 -0.06 -24.33 18.64
C TYR A 188 -1.48 -23.76 18.81
N ASP A 189 -2.52 -24.54 18.58
CA ASP A 189 -3.91 -24.08 18.75
C ASP A 189 -4.23 -23.72 20.20
N LEU A 190 -3.52 -24.33 21.17
CA LEU A 190 -3.66 -24.06 22.59
C LEU A 190 -3.13 -22.67 22.99
N TYR A 191 -2.21 -22.10 22.22
CA TYR A 191 -1.52 -20.83 22.51
C TYR A 191 -2.01 -19.67 21.65
N ARG A 192 -3.14 -19.81 20.96
CA ARG A 192 -3.63 -18.78 20.04
C ARG A 192 -3.81 -17.42 20.73
N ASP A 193 -4.33 -17.42 21.94
CA ASP A 193 -4.61 -16.19 22.68
C ASP A 193 -3.34 -15.47 23.15
N ASP A 194 -2.23 -16.20 23.30
CA ASP A 194 -0.92 -15.64 23.64
C ASP A 194 -0.24 -14.93 22.46
N ILE A 195 -0.69 -15.22 21.23
CA ILE A 195 -0.11 -14.73 19.97
C ILE A 195 -1.11 -13.94 19.13
N LEU A 196 -2.16 -13.41 19.75
CA LEU A 196 -3.14 -12.59 19.06
C LEU A 196 -2.55 -11.27 18.57
N ILE A 197 -2.95 -10.88 17.38
CA ILE A 197 -2.75 -9.55 16.82
C ILE A 197 -4.10 -8.84 16.83
N SER A 198 -4.21 -7.74 17.55
CA SER A 198 -5.39 -6.86 17.52
C SER A 198 -4.93 -5.43 17.31
N LYS A 199 -5.31 -4.85 16.20
CA LYS A 199 -4.91 -3.49 15.80
C LYS A 199 -6.15 -2.68 15.49
N ARG A 200 -6.17 -1.45 16.00
CA ARG A 200 -7.25 -0.50 15.76
C ARG A 200 -6.68 0.85 15.38
N LYS A 201 -7.13 1.42 14.28
CA LYS A 201 -6.73 2.74 13.80
C LYS A 201 -7.96 3.60 13.57
N LEU A 202 -7.98 4.78 14.19
CA LEU A 202 -9.00 5.80 14.00
C LEU A 202 -8.35 7.00 13.31
N ASN A 203 -8.86 7.39 12.15
CA ASN A 203 -8.42 8.57 11.42
C ASN A 203 -9.57 9.58 11.37
N TYR A 204 -9.23 10.85 11.55
CA TYR A 204 -10.13 11.97 11.38
C TYR A 204 -9.45 13.06 10.56
N ASP A 205 -10.06 13.44 9.44
CA ASP A 205 -9.59 14.51 8.56
C ASP A 205 -10.71 15.56 8.46
N LEU A 206 -10.36 16.84 8.63
CA LEU A 206 -11.25 17.98 8.39
C LEU A 206 -10.51 18.96 7.47
N ASP A 207 -11.13 19.28 6.34
CA ASP A 207 -10.63 20.23 5.38
C ASP A 207 -11.65 21.38 5.22
N TRP A 208 -11.24 22.60 5.49
CA TRP A 208 -12.00 23.79 5.15
C TRP A 208 -11.31 24.52 4.00
N ASN A 209 -12.02 24.65 2.89
CA ASN A 209 -11.55 25.32 1.69
C ASN A 209 -12.33 26.62 1.49
N SER A 210 -11.62 27.70 1.20
CA SER A 210 -12.21 29.03 0.93
C SER A 210 -11.52 29.67 -0.26
N SER A 211 -12.27 30.39 -1.09
CA SER A 211 -11.74 31.19 -2.19
C SER A 211 -12.27 32.62 -2.13
N PHE A 212 -11.38 33.58 -2.36
CA PHE A 212 -11.73 35.01 -2.43
C PHE A 212 -10.92 35.70 -3.52
N GLY A 213 -11.55 36.02 -4.63
CA GLY A 213 -10.86 36.55 -5.82
C GLY A 213 -9.79 35.59 -6.33
N ASN A 214 -8.54 36.06 -6.37
CA ASN A 214 -7.38 35.25 -6.79
C ASN A 214 -6.71 34.51 -5.63
N PHE A 215 -7.26 34.62 -4.40
CA PHE A 215 -6.73 33.96 -3.22
C PHE A 215 -7.52 32.68 -2.93
N TYR A 216 -6.77 31.61 -2.68
CA TYR A 216 -7.31 30.34 -2.23
C TYR A 216 -6.68 29.99 -0.90
N SER A 217 -7.50 29.68 0.08
CA SER A 217 -7.04 29.27 1.40
C SER A 217 -7.65 27.93 1.77
N MET A 218 -6.88 27.15 2.52
CA MET A 218 -7.32 25.88 3.05
C MET A 218 -6.77 25.71 4.44
N ILE A 219 -7.60 25.20 5.34
CA ILE A 219 -7.18 24.74 6.66
C ILE A 219 -7.48 23.25 6.72
N LYS A 220 -6.46 22.48 7.08
CA LYS A 220 -6.59 21.04 7.30
C LYS A 220 -6.28 20.70 8.74
N PHE A 221 -7.14 19.94 9.34
CA PHE A 221 -6.87 19.25 10.58
C PHE A 221 -6.90 17.75 10.33
N LYS A 222 -5.90 17.04 10.83
CA LYS A 222 -5.84 15.58 10.79
C LYS A 222 -5.51 15.06 12.17
N ALA A 223 -6.24 14.06 12.60
CA ALA A 223 -5.96 13.32 13.81
C ALA A 223 -5.94 11.83 13.48
N HIS A 224 -5.01 11.13 14.08
CA HIS A 224 -4.92 9.70 13.96
C HIS A 224 -4.58 9.11 15.32
N ASN A 225 -5.29 8.08 15.68
CA ASN A 225 -5.03 7.29 16.86
C ASN A 225 -4.92 5.82 16.44
N PHE A 226 -3.87 5.17 16.87
CA PHE A 226 -3.63 3.76 16.62
C PHE A 226 -3.35 3.07 17.96
N ASN A 227 -3.93 1.91 18.12
CA ASN A 227 -3.75 1.09 19.31
C ASN A 227 -3.53 -0.36 18.90
N ASP A 228 -2.55 -1.00 19.49
CA ASP A 228 -2.36 -2.45 19.47
C ASP A 228 -2.08 -2.98 20.89
N LEU A 229 -1.68 -4.24 20.99
CA LEU A 229 -1.37 -4.88 22.28
C LEU A 229 -0.14 -4.29 22.97
N LEU A 230 0.75 -3.64 22.22
CA LEU A 230 2.05 -3.19 22.72
C LEU A 230 2.12 -1.67 22.84
N TYR A 231 1.48 -0.94 21.94
CA TYR A 231 1.66 0.50 21.80
C TYR A 231 0.37 1.26 21.51
N ASP A 232 0.33 2.49 22.02
CA ASP A 232 -0.59 3.54 21.62
C ASP A 232 0.16 4.61 20.83
N GLU A 233 -0.30 4.90 19.63
CA GLU A 233 0.22 5.97 18.80
C GLU A 233 -0.83 7.05 18.57
N GLY A 234 -0.48 8.30 18.84
CA GLY A 234 -1.28 9.46 18.50
C GLY A 234 -0.55 10.40 17.55
N SER A 235 -1.23 10.88 16.53
CA SER A 235 -0.69 11.90 15.63
C SER A 235 -1.76 12.94 15.31
N TYR A 236 -1.39 14.21 15.47
CA TYR A 236 -2.25 15.36 15.17
C TYR A 236 -1.50 16.31 14.25
N SER A 237 -2.16 16.81 13.22
CA SER A 237 -1.58 17.81 12.35
C SER A 237 -2.56 18.92 12.01
N ILE A 238 -2.04 20.15 12.00
CA ILE A 238 -2.74 21.33 11.52
C ILE A 238 -1.93 21.88 10.37
N ALA A 239 -2.56 22.06 9.22
CA ALA A 239 -1.93 22.65 8.05
C ALA A 239 -2.78 23.80 7.52
N GLY A 240 -2.12 24.90 7.16
CA GLY A 240 -2.70 25.99 6.41
C GLY A 240 -2.20 25.98 4.97
N SER A 241 -2.96 26.53 4.04
CA SER A 241 -2.51 26.82 2.70
C SER A 241 -3.06 28.16 2.24
N ILE A 242 -2.18 29.02 1.75
CA ILE A 242 -2.55 30.27 1.11
C ILE A 242 -1.89 30.28 -0.25
N ASN A 243 -2.70 30.35 -1.29
CA ASN A 243 -2.24 30.38 -2.66
C ASN A 243 -2.76 31.65 -3.34
N THR A 244 -1.93 32.27 -4.17
CA THR A 244 -2.34 33.42 -4.98
C THR A 244 -1.91 33.20 -6.43
N ASP A 245 -2.84 33.48 -7.34
CA ASP A 245 -2.60 33.41 -8.77
C ASP A 245 -2.06 34.75 -9.29
N ILE A 246 -0.91 34.70 -9.96
CA ILE A 246 -0.26 35.84 -10.61
C ILE A 246 -0.02 35.47 -12.09
N GLY A 247 -1.04 35.71 -12.91
CA GLY A 247 -0.99 35.33 -14.33
C GLY A 247 -0.88 33.80 -14.52
N LYS A 248 0.24 33.34 -15.08
CA LYS A 248 0.52 31.91 -15.28
C LYS A 248 1.25 31.26 -14.09
N SER A 249 1.45 32.02 -13.01
CA SER A 249 2.20 31.58 -11.84
C SER A 249 1.31 31.49 -10.62
N ILE A 250 1.65 30.58 -9.70
CA ILE A 250 1.01 30.44 -8.38
C ILE A 250 2.11 30.52 -7.33
N ILE A 251 1.94 31.40 -6.36
CA ILE A 251 2.76 31.44 -5.16
C ILE A 251 1.97 30.79 -4.03
N SER A 252 2.61 29.89 -3.30
CA SER A 252 1.96 29.16 -2.21
C SER A 252 2.79 29.20 -0.95
N LEU A 253 2.09 29.39 0.19
CA LEU A 253 2.62 29.25 1.53
C LEU A 253 1.77 28.21 2.27
N ASN A 254 2.40 27.15 2.76
CA ASN A 254 1.66 25.98 3.29
C ASN A 254 2.21 25.53 4.66
N PRO A 255 2.11 26.36 5.73
CA PRO A 255 2.60 25.99 7.05
C PRO A 255 1.89 24.73 7.57
N LYS A 256 2.66 23.87 8.25
CA LYS A 256 2.16 22.66 8.86
C LYS A 256 2.84 22.40 10.21
N ILE A 257 2.04 22.03 11.21
CA ILE A 257 2.50 21.57 12.51
C ILE A 257 2.00 20.14 12.71
N ASN A 258 2.90 19.25 13.08
CA ASN A 258 2.54 17.88 13.46
C ASN A 258 3.01 17.62 14.88
N PHE A 259 2.18 16.91 15.61
CA PHE A 259 2.45 16.35 16.94
C PHE A 259 2.33 14.83 16.81
N TYR A 260 3.34 14.12 17.26
CA TYR A 260 3.37 12.68 17.26
C TYR A 260 3.77 12.18 18.64
N ASN A 261 3.05 11.20 19.15
CA ASN A 261 3.37 10.52 20.39
C ASN A 261 3.24 9.00 20.22
N LEU A 262 4.14 8.28 20.84
CA LEU A 262 4.14 6.83 20.93
C LEU A 262 4.35 6.45 22.38
N ASP A 263 3.39 5.75 22.96
CA ASP A 263 3.39 5.26 24.34
C ASP A 263 3.33 3.73 24.36
N ASN A 264 3.90 3.14 25.41
CA ASN A 264 3.80 1.69 25.62
C ASN A 264 2.56 1.35 26.48
N ASN A 265 1.77 0.40 26.01
CA ASN A 265 0.54 -0.08 26.65
C ASN A 265 0.75 -1.22 27.66
N VAL A 266 1.98 -1.69 27.87
CA VAL A 266 2.20 -2.83 28.77
C VAL A 266 1.84 -2.45 30.20
N PRO A 267 0.79 -3.02 30.81
CA PRO A 267 0.42 -2.74 32.20
C PRO A 267 1.59 -3.12 33.13
N SER A 268 1.93 -2.20 34.03
CA SER A 268 3.06 -2.38 34.97
C SER A 268 2.85 -3.50 35.99
N ASN A 269 1.65 -4.09 36.07
CA ASN A 269 1.24 -5.00 37.16
C ASN A 269 0.78 -6.38 36.73
N GLU A 270 0.79 -6.71 35.45
CA GLU A 270 0.43 -8.08 35.06
C GLU A 270 1.69 -8.94 34.96
N SER A 271 1.69 -10.03 35.74
CA SER A 271 2.55 -11.20 35.58
C SER A 271 2.19 -11.93 34.27
N VAL A 272 2.25 -11.20 33.16
CA VAL A 272 2.20 -11.84 31.85
C VAL A 272 3.50 -12.60 31.72
N SER A 273 3.42 -13.90 31.58
CA SER A 273 4.52 -14.82 31.27
C SER A 273 5.23 -14.51 29.94
N LYS A 274 5.02 -13.31 29.41
CA LYS A 274 5.71 -12.76 28.26
C LYS A 274 7.08 -12.25 28.70
N PRO A 275 8.16 -12.55 27.98
CA PRO A 275 9.51 -12.10 28.31
C PRO A 275 9.65 -10.60 28.09
N VAL A 276 8.84 -9.79 28.77
CA VAL A 276 9.01 -8.34 28.83
C VAL A 276 10.07 -8.05 29.88
N ASN A 277 11.31 -8.45 29.60
CA ASN A 277 12.43 -8.10 30.43
C ASN A 277 12.69 -6.60 30.39
N ASN A 278 12.19 -5.89 31.42
CA ASN A 278 12.71 -4.61 31.92
C ASN A 278 12.88 -3.41 30.98
N LEU A 279 12.16 -3.33 29.88
CA LEU A 279 12.16 -2.12 29.06
C LEU A 279 11.01 -1.21 29.48
N LYS A 280 11.29 -0.32 30.44
CA LYS A 280 10.52 0.92 30.58
C LYS A 280 10.69 1.69 29.28
N LEU A 281 9.76 1.46 28.35
CA LEU A 281 9.67 2.27 27.14
C LEU A 281 9.33 3.69 27.55
N ASN A 282 10.25 4.59 27.28
CA ASN A 282 10.01 5.99 27.48
C ASN A 282 9.08 6.47 26.33
N LYS A 283 8.12 7.27 26.68
CA LYS A 283 7.27 7.99 25.75
C LYS A 283 8.09 8.74 24.70
N ILE A 284 7.80 8.54 23.43
CA ILE A 284 8.38 9.32 22.33
C ILE A 284 7.42 10.45 21.99
N ASN A 285 7.90 11.68 22.06
CA ASN A 285 7.16 12.83 21.54
C ASN A 285 8.02 13.48 20.44
N LEU A 286 7.42 13.64 19.26
CA LEU A 286 8.00 14.33 18.13
C LEU A 286 7.08 15.47 17.72
N ASN A 287 7.59 16.68 17.74
CA ASN A 287 6.88 17.84 17.20
C ASN A 287 7.61 18.28 15.94
N ASN A 288 6.87 18.47 14.88
CA ASN A 288 7.42 18.90 13.60
C ASN A 288 6.71 20.17 13.12
N PHE A 289 7.49 21.16 12.79
CA PHE A 289 7.02 22.39 12.19
C PHE A 289 7.64 22.54 10.80
N VAL A 290 6.80 22.71 9.78
CA VAL A 290 7.24 22.85 8.38
C VAL A 290 6.61 24.09 7.77
N ILE A 291 7.41 24.91 7.13
CA ILE A 291 6.95 26.07 6.34
C ILE A 291 7.43 25.88 4.90
N PRO A 292 6.63 25.29 4.01
CA PRO A 292 6.91 25.27 2.59
C PRO A 292 6.50 26.59 1.94
N ILE A 293 7.43 27.15 1.16
CA ILE A 293 7.16 28.25 0.24
C ILE A 293 7.41 27.72 -1.16
N SER A 294 6.45 27.87 -2.05
CA SER A 294 6.59 27.36 -3.42
C SER A 294 6.14 28.37 -4.46
N PHE A 295 6.84 28.31 -5.60
CA PHE A 295 6.52 29.01 -6.81
C PHE A 295 6.24 27.99 -7.91
N ASN A 296 5.08 28.06 -8.53
CA ASN A 296 4.66 27.22 -9.63
C ASN A 296 4.34 28.08 -10.85
N TYR A 297 5.05 27.84 -11.93
CA TYR A 297 4.75 28.42 -13.25
C TYR A 297 4.24 27.33 -14.18
N THR A 298 3.14 27.58 -14.87
CA THR A 298 2.55 26.61 -15.80
C THR A 298 2.20 27.30 -17.12
N SER A 299 2.73 26.77 -18.22
CA SER A 299 2.28 27.06 -19.58
C SER A 299 1.72 25.79 -20.22
N ASP A 300 1.28 25.88 -21.47
CA ASP A 300 0.66 24.74 -22.17
C ASP A 300 1.58 23.52 -22.25
N ASN A 301 2.88 23.76 -22.45
CA ASN A 301 3.87 22.71 -22.66
C ASN A 301 4.89 22.57 -21.53
N PHE A 302 4.91 23.51 -20.58
CA PHE A 302 5.96 23.56 -19.59
C PHE A 302 5.44 23.92 -18.19
N MET A 303 5.95 23.23 -17.17
CA MET A 303 5.67 23.53 -15.78
C MET A 303 6.98 23.52 -14.98
N ILE A 304 7.17 24.55 -14.18
CA ILE A 304 8.23 24.60 -13.17
C ILE A 304 7.58 24.77 -11.80
N LEU A 305 7.96 23.92 -10.87
CA LEU A 305 7.68 24.08 -9.45
C LEU A 305 9.01 24.15 -8.71
N LEU A 306 9.21 25.23 -7.99
CA LEU A 306 10.36 25.40 -7.07
C LEU A 306 9.80 25.53 -5.67
N SER A 307 10.38 24.87 -4.70
CA SER A 307 10.00 25.08 -3.30
C SER A 307 11.18 25.00 -2.35
N GLY A 308 11.08 25.78 -1.26
CA GLY A 308 11.97 25.70 -0.12
C GLY A 308 11.16 25.38 1.12
N ASN A 309 11.52 24.32 1.84
CA ASN A 309 10.81 23.87 3.03
C ASN A 309 11.70 24.11 4.25
N TYR A 310 11.38 25.10 5.07
CA TYR A 310 11.99 25.18 6.39
C TYR A 310 11.31 24.12 7.27
N THR A 311 12.10 23.23 7.83
CA THR A 311 11.61 22.13 8.68
C THR A 311 12.34 22.13 10.00
N ARG A 312 11.59 22.06 11.11
CA ARG A 312 12.13 21.93 12.46
C ARG A 312 11.47 20.79 13.19
N TYR A 313 12.28 19.82 13.63
CA TYR A 313 11.90 18.71 14.49
C TYR A 313 12.35 18.94 15.92
N LEU A 314 11.43 18.76 16.86
CA LEU A 314 11.68 18.72 18.30
C LEU A 314 11.40 17.30 18.78
N ARG A 315 12.44 16.59 19.15
CA ARG A 315 12.34 15.25 19.72
C ARG A 315 12.52 15.31 21.23
N ASN A 316 11.62 14.71 21.95
CA ASN A 316 11.73 14.56 23.41
C ASN A 316 11.72 13.06 23.74
N PHE A 317 12.91 12.43 23.73
CA PHE A 317 13.15 11.04 24.07
C PHE A 317 14.56 10.95 24.65
N LYS A 318 14.74 10.36 25.86
CA LYS A 318 16.00 10.32 26.63
C LYS A 318 16.71 11.67 26.71
N GLU A 319 16.97 12.30 25.60
CA GLU A 319 17.53 13.63 25.43
C GLU A 319 16.68 14.48 24.48
N LYS A 320 16.57 15.77 24.77
CA LYS A 320 15.93 16.71 23.86
C LYS A 320 16.86 16.95 22.68
N LYS A 321 16.39 16.67 21.49
CA LYS A 321 17.11 16.92 20.24
C LYS A 321 16.31 17.84 19.34
N VAL A 322 16.97 18.87 18.81
CA VAL A 322 16.42 19.76 17.80
C VAL A 322 17.17 19.54 16.51
N ILE A 323 16.46 19.31 15.43
CA ILE A 323 17.03 19.22 14.09
C ILE A 323 16.22 20.19 13.23
N ASP A 324 16.89 21.13 12.60
CA ASP A 324 16.26 22.06 11.69
C ASP A 324 17.09 22.27 10.42
N GLY A 325 16.46 22.79 9.39
CA GLY A 325 17.11 23.07 8.14
C GLY A 325 16.17 23.57 7.05
N LEU A 326 16.78 24.05 5.98
CA LEU A 326 16.11 24.41 4.74
C LEU A 326 16.30 23.29 3.72
N TYR A 327 15.21 22.76 3.22
CA TYR A 327 15.17 21.62 2.31
C TYR A 327 14.54 22.04 0.99
N PRO A 328 15.36 22.18 -0.08
CA PRO A 328 14.87 22.57 -1.39
C PRO A 328 14.20 21.40 -2.10
N SER A 329 13.26 21.71 -2.98
CA SER A 329 12.74 20.79 -3.98
C SER A 329 12.41 21.51 -5.27
N PHE A 330 12.48 20.76 -6.36
CA PHE A 330 12.08 21.25 -7.68
C PHE A 330 11.32 20.17 -8.45
N LYS A 331 10.48 20.62 -9.40
CA LYS A 331 9.81 19.76 -10.36
C LYS A 331 9.70 20.49 -11.69
N LEU A 332 10.18 19.87 -12.74
CA LEU A 332 10.14 20.34 -14.11
C LEU A 332 9.31 19.35 -14.93
N LYS A 333 8.35 19.85 -15.67
CA LYS A 333 7.58 19.04 -16.63
C LYS A 333 7.60 19.73 -17.98
N TYR A 334 7.91 18.96 -19.01
CA TYR A 334 7.87 19.43 -20.38
C TYR A 334 7.09 18.43 -21.23
N LYS A 335 6.14 18.94 -22.02
CA LYS A 335 5.32 18.15 -22.94
C LYS A 335 5.62 18.57 -24.37
N PHE A 336 5.98 17.61 -25.20
CA PHE A 336 6.23 17.82 -26.63
C PHE A 336 5.55 16.72 -27.43
N ASN A 337 4.49 17.06 -28.15
CA ASN A 337 3.69 16.14 -28.96
C ASN A 337 3.29 14.88 -28.16
N ILE A 338 3.85 13.73 -28.56
CA ILE A 338 3.62 12.42 -27.95
C ILE A 338 4.50 12.14 -26.72
N LEU A 339 5.42 13.04 -26.38
CA LEU A 339 6.37 12.86 -25.28
C LEU A 339 6.06 13.82 -24.13
N SER A 340 6.15 13.33 -22.91
CA SER A 340 6.15 14.13 -21.70
C SER A 340 7.35 13.75 -20.84
N PHE A 341 8.14 14.74 -20.44
CA PHE A 341 9.29 14.57 -19.57
C PHE A 341 8.98 15.20 -18.23
N LEU A 342 9.27 14.48 -17.15
CA LEU A 342 9.21 15.01 -15.80
C LEU A 342 10.55 14.73 -15.11
N LEU A 343 11.10 15.76 -14.48
CA LEU A 343 12.26 15.66 -13.63
C LEU A 343 11.93 16.33 -12.30
N SER A 344 12.15 15.64 -11.19
CA SER A 344 12.00 16.22 -9.86
C SER A 344 13.17 15.86 -8.96
N GLY A 345 13.47 16.79 -8.05
CA GLY A 345 14.48 16.56 -7.03
C GLY A 345 14.05 17.14 -5.70
N SER A 346 14.40 16.47 -4.62
CA SER A 346 14.07 16.92 -3.26
C SER A 346 15.10 16.45 -2.24
N LYS A 347 15.12 17.18 -1.14
CA LYS A 347 15.80 16.83 0.10
C LYS A 347 14.80 17.02 1.24
N GLY A 348 14.89 16.26 2.34
CA GLY A 348 13.93 16.42 3.44
C GLY A 348 14.21 15.58 4.68
N LEU A 349 13.60 16.01 5.78
CA LEU A 349 13.51 15.23 7.01
C LEU A 349 12.13 14.61 7.11
N PHE A 350 12.07 13.40 7.65
CA PHE A 350 10.82 12.72 7.94
C PHE A 350 10.98 11.78 9.15
N HIS A 351 9.88 11.25 9.64
CA HIS A 351 9.86 10.20 10.63
C HIS A 351 8.89 9.10 10.18
N TYR A 352 9.16 7.90 10.62
CA TYR A 352 8.28 6.76 10.42
C TYR A 352 7.21 6.74 11.51
N ASN A 353 5.96 6.47 11.13
CA ASN A 353 4.90 6.19 12.08
C ASN A 353 4.84 4.69 12.35
N TYR A 354 4.66 4.30 13.59
CA TYR A 354 4.55 2.90 13.97
C TYR A 354 3.38 2.21 13.27
N SER A 355 2.22 2.86 13.24
CA SER A 355 1.03 2.33 12.57
C SER A 355 1.21 2.14 11.06
N ASP A 356 2.03 2.97 10.39
CA ASP A 356 2.29 2.84 8.96
C ASP A 356 3.20 1.62 8.70
N GLU A 357 4.20 1.37 9.56
CA GLU A 357 5.06 0.18 9.48
C GLU A 357 4.26 -1.12 9.73
N LEU A 358 3.35 -1.10 10.70
CA LEU A 358 2.46 -2.25 10.94
C LEU A 358 1.43 -2.49 9.84
N ASN A 359 1.10 -1.48 9.05
CA ASN A 359 0.28 -1.66 7.84
C ASN A 359 1.10 -2.34 6.73
N LEU A 360 2.40 -2.08 6.67
CA LEU A 360 3.30 -2.75 5.72
C LEU A 360 3.57 -4.20 6.13
N ASN A 361 3.94 -4.42 7.38
CA ASN A 361 4.14 -5.75 7.95
C ASN A 361 3.31 -5.94 9.22
N PRO A 362 2.15 -6.59 9.16
CA PRO A 362 1.30 -6.79 10.33
C PRO A 362 1.88 -7.75 11.38
N PHE A 363 2.97 -8.45 11.07
CA PHE A 363 3.61 -9.45 11.90
C PHE A 363 4.82 -8.91 12.69
N ILE A 364 4.97 -7.59 12.75
CA ILE A 364 5.96 -6.96 13.63
C ILE A 364 5.53 -7.17 15.08
N TYR A 365 6.42 -7.80 15.84
CA TYR A 365 6.32 -7.98 17.27
C TYR A 365 7.61 -7.44 17.87
N ASP A 366 7.62 -6.19 18.29
CA ASP A 366 8.84 -5.53 18.71
C ASP A 366 8.69 -4.93 20.10
N ASN A 367 9.44 -5.48 21.04
CA ASN A 367 9.56 -4.94 22.39
C ASN A 367 10.57 -3.77 22.46
N TYR A 368 11.24 -3.43 21.34
CA TYR A 368 12.38 -2.50 21.28
C TYR A 368 12.11 -1.25 20.43
N ILE A 369 10.92 -1.07 19.91
CA ILE A 369 10.57 -0.01 18.94
C ILE A 369 10.99 1.40 19.36
N SER A 370 10.96 1.71 20.65
CA SER A 370 11.19 3.07 21.13
C SER A 370 12.56 3.66 20.81
N SER A 371 13.59 2.80 20.65
CA SER A 371 14.94 3.25 20.31
C SER A 371 15.17 3.38 18.81
N GLN A 372 14.27 2.82 17.99
CA GLN A 372 14.42 2.70 16.54
C GLN A 372 13.72 3.84 15.78
N PHE A 373 12.62 4.40 16.35
CA PHE A 373 11.92 5.51 15.71
C PHE A 373 12.63 6.85 15.95
N ASP A 374 13.55 7.18 15.07
CA ASP A 374 14.24 8.48 15.02
C ASP A 374 13.85 9.26 13.74
N ILE A 375 14.38 10.45 13.64
CA ILE A 375 14.23 11.31 12.47
C ILE A 375 15.18 10.80 11.39
N SER A 376 14.62 10.54 10.23
CA SER A 376 15.31 10.10 9.04
C SER A 376 15.48 11.26 8.05
N GLU A 377 16.47 11.16 7.17
CA GLU A 377 16.78 12.22 6.23
C GLU A 377 16.95 11.68 4.81
N ASP A 378 16.14 12.17 3.87
CA ASP A 378 16.45 12.08 2.46
C ASP A 378 17.57 13.06 2.15
N LYS A 379 18.81 12.57 1.98
CA LYS A 379 19.95 13.37 1.55
C LYS A 379 19.74 13.95 0.18
N TYR A 380 19.18 13.16 -0.72
CA TYR A 380 18.60 13.55 -2.00
C TYR A 380 17.68 12.46 -2.52
N ARG A 381 16.72 12.88 -3.29
CA ARG A 381 15.87 12.06 -4.12
C ARG A 381 15.73 12.74 -5.47
N VAL A 382 15.94 11.99 -6.54
CA VAL A 382 15.74 12.44 -7.91
C VAL A 382 14.85 11.44 -8.62
N ASP A 383 13.76 11.92 -9.21
CA ASP A 383 12.84 11.13 -10.01
C ASP A 383 12.84 11.71 -11.43
N SER A 384 12.98 10.85 -12.42
CA SER A 384 12.78 11.18 -13.83
C SER A 384 11.73 10.26 -14.44
N GLU A 385 10.82 10.83 -15.21
CA GLU A 385 9.74 10.11 -15.87
C GLU A 385 9.67 10.56 -17.33
N VAL A 386 9.52 9.60 -18.22
CA VAL A 386 9.29 9.81 -19.63
C VAL A 386 8.01 9.09 -20.02
N ASP A 387 6.98 9.84 -20.36
CA ASP A 387 5.73 9.30 -20.89
C ASP A 387 5.76 9.40 -22.42
N ILE A 388 5.43 8.30 -23.07
CA ILE A 388 5.39 8.17 -24.52
C ILE A 388 4.00 7.72 -24.93
N GLN A 389 3.27 8.57 -25.62
CA GLN A 389 2.00 8.19 -26.25
C GLN A 389 2.28 7.48 -27.57
N ILE A 390 2.41 6.14 -27.54
CA ILE A 390 2.74 5.31 -28.72
C ILE A 390 1.60 5.39 -29.74
N SER A 391 0.36 5.41 -29.26
CA SER A 391 -0.85 5.60 -30.06
C SER A 391 -1.92 6.32 -29.22
N ASN A 392 -3.08 6.61 -29.80
CA ASN A 392 -4.20 7.18 -29.04
C ASN A 392 -4.71 6.26 -27.93
N SER A 393 -4.35 4.98 -27.99
CA SER A 393 -4.83 3.94 -27.08
C SER A 393 -3.69 3.26 -26.29
N THR A 394 -2.44 3.68 -26.49
CA THR A 394 -1.28 3.02 -25.85
C THR A 394 -0.31 4.06 -25.31
N ASN A 395 -0.05 3.99 -24.01
CA ASN A 395 0.92 4.80 -23.29
C ASN A 395 2.00 3.93 -22.69
N LEU A 396 3.26 4.39 -22.77
CA LEU A 396 4.42 3.82 -22.11
C LEU A 396 5.01 4.89 -21.19
N SER A 397 5.12 4.57 -19.89
CA SER A 397 5.84 5.40 -18.92
C SER A 397 7.12 4.68 -18.51
N ILE A 398 8.23 5.39 -18.53
CA ILE A 398 9.54 4.94 -18.07
C ILE A 398 9.93 5.84 -16.92
N ILE A 399 10.13 5.26 -15.74
CA ILE A 399 10.43 6.01 -14.51
C ILE A 399 11.77 5.51 -13.99
N TYR A 400 12.68 6.44 -13.71
CA TYR A 400 13.91 6.18 -13.00
C TYR A 400 13.99 7.03 -11.75
N GLN A 401 14.25 6.39 -10.62
CA GLN A 401 14.37 7.04 -9.33
C GLN A 401 15.72 6.69 -8.70
N ILE A 402 16.37 7.67 -8.12
CA ILE A 402 17.50 7.49 -7.23
C ILE A 402 17.22 8.21 -5.91
N ARG A 403 17.42 7.52 -4.81
CA ARG A 403 17.22 8.04 -3.47
C ARG A 403 18.41 7.69 -2.60
N ASN A 404 18.85 8.65 -1.81
CA ASN A 404 19.86 8.44 -0.80
C ASN A 404 19.26 8.82 0.56
N ILE A 405 19.16 7.85 1.44
CA ILE A 405 18.47 7.96 2.73
C ILE A 405 19.43 7.66 3.88
N LYS A 406 19.34 8.45 4.95
CA LYS A 406 19.98 8.17 6.23
C LYS A 406 18.90 7.85 7.26
N GLY A 407 19.01 6.72 7.94
CA GLY A 407 18.02 6.28 8.91
C GLY A 407 16.86 5.54 8.26
N SER A 408 17.12 4.60 7.35
CA SER A 408 16.12 3.65 6.84
C SER A 408 15.73 2.62 7.90
N LEU A 409 14.51 2.07 7.79
CA LEU A 409 14.06 0.98 8.63
C LEU A 409 14.20 -0.34 7.88
N ASP A 410 14.75 -1.34 8.56
CA ASP A 410 14.80 -2.72 8.12
C ASP A 410 13.94 -3.61 8.99
N TYR A 411 13.45 -4.70 8.41
CA TYR A 411 12.80 -5.78 9.13
C TYR A 411 13.80 -6.91 9.39
N VAL A 412 13.89 -7.33 10.65
CA VAL A 412 14.77 -8.42 11.08
C VAL A 412 13.89 -9.56 11.61
N LEU A 413 14.17 -10.78 11.19
CA LEU A 413 13.45 -11.96 11.64
C LEU A 413 14.14 -12.56 12.86
N SER A 414 13.39 -12.78 13.93
CA SER A 414 13.82 -13.49 15.12
C SER A 414 13.04 -14.79 15.30
N LYS A 415 13.71 -15.81 15.83
CA LYS A 415 13.09 -17.04 16.29
C LYS A 415 12.98 -16.98 17.81
N ASP A 416 11.76 -16.98 18.31
CA ASP A 416 11.50 -17.01 19.75
C ASP A 416 10.92 -18.38 20.15
N ASN A 417 11.43 -18.93 21.25
CA ASN A 417 10.97 -20.19 21.85
C ASN A 417 10.27 -19.97 23.20
N ASN A 418 10.28 -18.76 23.74
CA ASN A 418 9.78 -18.48 25.08
C ASN A 418 8.28 -18.16 25.10
N ILE A 419 7.80 -17.49 24.06
CA ILE A 419 6.39 -17.05 23.96
C ILE A 419 5.44 -18.24 23.97
N LEU A 420 5.83 -19.35 23.35
CA LEU A 420 5.01 -20.54 23.20
C LEU A 420 5.56 -21.75 23.99
N ASN A 421 6.09 -21.52 25.19
CA ASN A 421 6.58 -22.56 26.09
C ASN A 421 7.50 -23.61 25.42
N GLY A 422 8.49 -23.14 24.68
CA GLY A 422 9.47 -23.97 23.98
C GLY A 422 9.13 -24.27 22.51
N LEU A 423 7.94 -23.95 22.04
CA LEU A 423 7.59 -24.05 20.63
C LEU A 423 8.12 -22.85 19.85
N PRO A 424 8.83 -23.05 18.73
CA PRO A 424 9.43 -21.95 17.98
C PRO A 424 8.37 -21.14 17.23
N ILE A 425 8.47 -19.82 17.33
CA ILE A 425 7.71 -18.86 16.53
C ILE A 425 8.66 -17.86 15.87
N TYR A 426 8.38 -17.46 14.64
CA TYR A 426 9.15 -16.45 13.92
C TYR A 426 8.39 -15.11 13.97
N LEU A 427 9.08 -14.08 14.42
CA LEU A 427 8.55 -12.75 14.65
C LEU A 427 9.43 -11.72 13.94
N TYR A 428 8.84 -10.66 13.45
CA TYR A 428 9.55 -9.55 12.86
C TYR A 428 9.80 -8.45 13.87
N SER A 429 11.00 -7.89 13.85
CA SER A 429 11.34 -6.65 14.55
C SER A 429 11.83 -5.60 13.57
N ILE A 430 11.80 -4.34 13.99
CA ILE A 430 12.27 -3.21 13.20
C ILE A 430 13.65 -2.82 13.69
N SER A 431 14.57 -2.59 12.76
CA SER A 431 15.90 -2.06 13.02
C SER A 431 16.15 -0.79 12.23
N LEU A 432 16.65 0.25 12.91
CA LEU A 432 17.04 1.50 12.24
C LEU A 432 18.48 1.38 11.74
N LYS A 433 18.68 1.45 10.46
CA LYS A 433 20.01 1.59 9.86
C LYS A 433 20.51 3.02 10.07
N LYS A 434 21.62 3.17 10.78
CA LYS A 434 22.26 4.47 11.01
C LYS A 434 23.07 4.95 9.81
N GLU A 435 23.45 4.03 8.95
CA GLU A 435 24.24 4.29 7.76
C GLU A 435 23.38 4.88 6.64
N GLN A 436 24.07 5.44 5.69
CA GLN A 436 23.45 6.06 4.52
C GLN A 436 23.28 5.01 3.43
N GLU A 437 22.06 4.86 2.93
CA GLU A 437 21.73 3.91 1.87
C GLU A 437 21.37 4.60 0.56
N SER A 438 21.74 3.98 -0.55
CA SER A 438 21.34 4.40 -1.89
C SER A 438 20.43 3.35 -2.53
N ILE A 439 19.25 3.80 -2.94
CA ILE A 439 18.25 2.98 -3.60
C ILE A 439 18.05 3.54 -5.01
N GLN A 440 18.12 2.67 -6.00
CA GLN A 440 17.78 3.00 -7.39
C GLN A 440 16.61 2.13 -7.82
N SER A 441 15.62 2.74 -8.46
CA SER A 441 14.47 2.03 -8.99
C SER A 441 14.26 2.40 -10.44
N PHE A 442 14.02 1.40 -11.26
CA PHE A 442 13.61 1.55 -12.65
C PHE A 442 12.24 0.92 -12.83
N SER A 443 11.28 1.69 -13.34
CA SER A 443 9.92 1.19 -13.59
C SER A 443 9.53 1.41 -15.04
N LEU A 444 8.82 0.43 -15.58
CA LEU A 444 8.25 0.46 -16.92
C LEU A 444 6.77 0.14 -16.80
N ILE A 445 5.92 1.07 -17.23
CA ILE A 445 4.47 0.93 -17.17
C ILE A 445 3.93 1.05 -18.59
N LEU A 446 3.31 -0.01 -19.08
CA LEU A 446 2.65 -0.04 -20.38
C LEU A 446 1.15 -0.23 -20.18
N ASN A 447 0.36 0.74 -20.66
CA ASN A 447 -1.10 0.66 -20.69
C ASN A 447 -1.56 0.70 -22.14
N SER A 448 -2.37 -0.27 -22.53
CA SER A 448 -2.87 -0.39 -23.91
C SER A 448 -4.37 -0.72 -23.93
N LEU A 449 -5.10 -0.03 -24.77
CA LEU A 449 -6.50 -0.32 -25.11
C LEU A 449 -6.53 -0.86 -26.54
N TYR A 450 -6.59 -2.18 -26.69
CA TYR A 450 -6.55 -2.85 -28.00
C TYR A 450 -7.86 -2.69 -28.76
N SER A 451 -8.97 -2.61 -28.05
CA SER A 451 -10.30 -2.34 -28.58
C SER A 451 -11.14 -1.63 -27.52
N LYS A 452 -12.37 -1.25 -27.84
CA LYS A 452 -13.31 -0.66 -26.87
C LYS A 452 -13.51 -1.53 -25.63
N ASN A 453 -13.23 -2.83 -25.76
CA ASN A 453 -13.55 -3.84 -24.75
C ASN A 453 -12.33 -4.52 -24.16
N LEU A 454 -11.15 -4.40 -24.76
CA LEU A 454 -9.96 -5.15 -24.35
C LEU A 454 -8.81 -4.20 -24.00
N SER A 455 -8.34 -4.25 -22.77
CA SER A 455 -7.22 -3.47 -22.27
C SER A 455 -6.17 -4.35 -21.59
N SER A 456 -4.93 -3.88 -21.54
CA SER A 456 -3.83 -4.49 -20.83
C SER A 456 -3.02 -3.44 -20.09
N SER A 457 -2.59 -3.78 -18.89
CA SER A 457 -1.64 -3.01 -18.11
C SER A 457 -0.48 -3.91 -17.69
N ILE A 458 0.75 -3.47 -17.92
CA ILE A 458 1.97 -4.14 -17.49
C ILE A 458 2.76 -3.14 -16.67
N ASN A 459 3.12 -3.52 -15.45
CA ASN A 459 3.98 -2.74 -14.58
C ASN A 459 5.18 -3.60 -14.17
N PHE A 460 6.36 -3.19 -14.57
CA PHE A 460 7.62 -3.83 -14.20
C PHE A 460 8.46 -2.88 -13.39
N ILE A 461 8.98 -3.33 -12.25
CA ILE A 461 9.86 -2.56 -11.38
C ILE A 461 11.11 -3.38 -11.09
N TYR A 462 12.26 -2.77 -11.30
CA TYR A 462 13.56 -3.26 -10.90
C TYR A 462 14.15 -2.35 -9.84
N ASN A 463 14.51 -2.90 -8.69
CA ASN A 463 15.15 -2.20 -7.60
C ASN A 463 16.60 -2.65 -7.44
N LYS A 464 17.51 -1.68 -7.29
CA LYS A 464 18.91 -1.90 -6.96
C LYS A 464 19.21 -1.20 -5.64
N TYR A 465 19.60 -1.96 -4.66
CA TYR A 465 19.99 -1.51 -3.34
C TYR A 465 21.51 -1.46 -3.24
N ALA A 466 22.08 -0.50 -2.48
CA ALA A 466 23.52 -0.45 -2.25
C ALA A 466 24.01 -1.64 -1.42
N GLU A 467 23.23 -1.97 -0.39
CA GLU A 467 23.30 -3.23 0.33
C GLU A 467 22.03 -4.01 0.04
N GLN A 468 22.04 -5.32 0.29
CA GLN A 468 20.87 -6.14 0.05
C GLN A 468 19.75 -5.73 1.03
N GLU A 469 18.75 -5.04 0.53
CA GLU A 469 17.61 -4.64 1.34
C GLU A 469 16.72 -5.86 1.62
N LEU A 470 16.31 -5.96 2.86
CA LEU A 470 15.70 -7.16 3.39
C LEU A 470 14.19 -7.12 3.20
N PHE A 471 13.62 -8.25 2.82
CA PHE A 471 12.19 -8.44 2.53
C PHE A 471 11.63 -7.58 1.38
N MET A 472 12.54 -6.91 0.63
CA MET A 472 12.21 -6.16 -0.57
C MET A 472 12.54 -6.96 -1.82
N PRO A 473 11.62 -7.15 -2.75
CA PRO A 473 11.90 -7.84 -4.00
C PRO A 473 12.76 -6.97 -4.92
N ILE A 474 13.74 -7.59 -5.58
CA ILE A 474 14.53 -6.91 -6.61
C ILE A 474 13.68 -6.69 -7.87
N TYR A 475 12.80 -7.63 -8.21
CA TYR A 475 11.92 -7.50 -9.37
C TYR A 475 10.46 -7.63 -8.94
N ASN A 476 9.64 -6.69 -9.40
CA ASN A 476 8.18 -6.77 -9.32
C ASN A 476 7.62 -6.74 -10.74
N LEU A 477 6.67 -7.61 -11.03
CA LEU A 477 5.96 -7.62 -12.30
C LEU A 477 4.48 -7.83 -12.04
N ASP A 478 3.67 -6.86 -12.47
CA ASP A 478 2.22 -6.93 -12.45
C ASP A 478 1.68 -6.86 -13.89
N ILE A 479 0.87 -7.82 -14.27
CA ILE A 479 0.22 -7.89 -15.57
C ILE A 479 -1.27 -8.03 -15.33
N VAL A 480 -2.07 -7.18 -15.96
CA VAL A 480 -3.53 -7.27 -15.92
C VAL A 480 -4.08 -7.14 -17.33
N ASN A 481 -4.87 -8.10 -17.75
CA ASN A 481 -5.64 -8.05 -18.98
C ASN A 481 -7.11 -8.01 -18.64
N SER A 482 -7.83 -7.02 -19.14
CA SER A 482 -9.25 -6.82 -18.84
C SER A 482 -10.06 -6.79 -20.12
N TYR A 483 -11.15 -7.54 -20.08
CA TYR A 483 -12.19 -7.50 -21.09
C TYR A 483 -13.48 -6.95 -20.49
N GLU A 484 -14.03 -5.90 -21.07
CA GLU A 484 -15.27 -5.27 -20.62
C GLU A 484 -16.27 -5.19 -21.77
N SER A 485 -17.46 -5.71 -21.54
CA SER A 485 -18.62 -5.56 -22.40
C SER A 485 -19.80 -5.01 -21.59
N ASN A 486 -20.94 -4.78 -22.23
CA ASN A 486 -22.13 -4.26 -21.53
C ASN A 486 -22.60 -5.17 -20.39
N ASN A 487 -22.37 -6.48 -20.50
CA ASN A 487 -22.88 -7.46 -19.54
C ASN A 487 -21.80 -8.25 -18.82
N LEU A 488 -20.56 -8.19 -19.26
CA LEU A 488 -19.49 -9.03 -18.71
C LEU A 488 -18.20 -8.24 -18.59
N SER A 489 -17.60 -8.25 -17.39
CA SER A 489 -16.26 -7.78 -17.12
C SER A 489 -15.42 -8.95 -16.64
N ILE A 490 -14.26 -9.17 -17.24
CA ILE A 490 -13.28 -10.19 -16.85
C ILE A 490 -11.91 -9.55 -16.77
N SER A 491 -11.21 -9.77 -15.68
CA SER A 491 -9.80 -9.36 -15.51
C SER A 491 -8.97 -10.57 -15.11
N LEU A 492 -7.98 -10.91 -15.93
CA LEU A 492 -6.96 -11.91 -15.64
C LEU A 492 -5.67 -11.19 -15.30
N GLY A 493 -5.10 -11.46 -14.13
CA GLY A 493 -3.87 -10.82 -13.69
C GLY A 493 -2.84 -11.80 -13.16
N ALA A 494 -1.58 -11.36 -13.22
CA ALA A 494 -0.43 -12.04 -12.64
C ALA A 494 0.42 -11.04 -11.87
N GLU A 495 0.75 -11.37 -10.63
CA GLU A 495 1.66 -10.63 -9.77
C GLU A 495 2.86 -11.49 -9.44
N MET A 496 4.07 -10.97 -9.63
CA MET A 496 5.31 -11.69 -9.36
C MET A 496 6.27 -10.81 -8.57
N LYS A 497 6.82 -11.34 -7.48
CA LYS A 497 7.89 -10.71 -6.69
C LYS A 497 9.05 -11.71 -6.62
N LEU A 498 10.19 -11.31 -7.18
CA LEU A 498 11.31 -12.22 -7.36
C LEU A 498 12.56 -11.68 -6.68
N LYS A 499 13.41 -12.60 -6.25
CA LYS A 499 14.68 -12.31 -5.55
C LYS A 499 14.46 -11.45 -4.31
N THR A 500 13.60 -11.91 -3.42
CA THR A 500 13.43 -11.35 -2.08
C THR A 500 14.35 -12.08 -1.12
N TYR A 501 14.98 -11.33 -0.22
CA TYR A 501 15.88 -11.86 0.78
C TYR A 501 15.46 -11.40 2.17
N GLY A 502 15.77 -12.18 3.18
CA GLY A 502 15.57 -11.85 4.58
C GLY A 502 16.84 -12.02 5.37
N ILE A 503 16.84 -11.53 6.61
CA ILE A 503 17.93 -11.70 7.57
C ILE A 503 17.39 -12.19 8.89
N TYR A 504 18.07 -13.14 9.49
CA TYR A 504 17.87 -13.51 10.88
C TYR A 504 18.57 -12.54 11.82
N LEU A 505 18.15 -12.50 13.07
CA LEU A 505 18.74 -11.65 14.11
C LEU A 505 20.25 -11.91 14.31
N ASN A 506 20.73 -13.10 13.99
CA ASN A 506 22.15 -13.48 14.02
C ASN A 506 22.94 -13.06 12.78
N THR A 507 22.38 -12.19 11.91
CA THR A 507 22.98 -11.66 10.67
C THR A 507 23.09 -12.65 9.50
N GLU A 508 22.55 -13.84 9.59
CA GLU A 508 22.49 -14.77 8.47
C GLU A 508 21.39 -14.35 7.48
N THR A 509 21.77 -14.20 6.22
CA THR A 509 20.83 -13.89 5.14
C THR A 509 20.28 -15.17 4.54
N PHE A 510 19.02 -15.14 4.12
CA PHE A 510 18.36 -16.23 3.39
C PHE A 510 17.55 -15.72 2.22
N LYS A 511 17.41 -16.53 1.19
CA LYS A 511 16.53 -16.23 0.05
C LYS A 511 15.13 -16.73 0.34
N MET A 512 14.13 -15.87 0.16
CA MET A 512 12.72 -16.25 0.25
C MET A 512 12.25 -16.96 -1.02
N ASN A 513 11.16 -17.72 -0.90
CA ASN A 513 10.49 -18.28 -2.06
C ASN A 513 9.97 -17.17 -2.97
N GLU A 514 9.97 -17.42 -4.27
CA GLU A 514 9.40 -16.49 -5.23
C GLU A 514 7.88 -16.43 -5.08
N TYR A 515 7.38 -15.22 -4.98
CA TYR A 515 5.95 -14.96 -4.92
C TYR A 515 5.39 -14.86 -6.33
N ILE A 516 4.45 -15.74 -6.67
CA ILE A 516 3.76 -15.72 -7.96
C ILE A 516 2.28 -15.96 -7.70
N ASN A 517 1.46 -14.98 -8.02
CA ASN A 517 0.02 -15.02 -7.90
C ASN A 517 -0.64 -14.82 -9.27
N LEU A 518 -1.40 -15.80 -9.70
CA LEU A 518 -2.29 -15.69 -10.86
C LEU A 518 -3.73 -15.59 -10.35
N TYR A 519 -4.47 -14.59 -10.82
CA TYR A 519 -5.83 -14.33 -10.35
C TYR A 519 -6.80 -14.01 -11.50
N LEU A 520 -8.08 -14.29 -11.27
CA LEU A 520 -9.18 -13.99 -12.17
C LEU A 520 -10.29 -13.28 -11.38
N ASN A 521 -10.73 -12.13 -11.88
CA ASN A 521 -11.91 -11.43 -11.37
C ASN A 521 -12.93 -11.33 -12.49
N SER A 522 -14.19 -11.62 -12.20
CA SER A 522 -15.25 -11.45 -13.18
C SER A 522 -16.54 -10.92 -12.56
N SER A 523 -17.25 -10.12 -13.32
CA SER A 523 -18.55 -9.54 -12.99
C SER A 523 -19.50 -9.75 -14.15
N LEU A 524 -20.60 -10.45 -13.91
CA LEU A 524 -21.65 -10.69 -14.90
C LEU A 524 -22.89 -9.88 -14.50
N LYS A 525 -23.30 -8.96 -15.38
CA LYS A 525 -24.50 -8.16 -15.19
C LYS A 525 -25.74 -9.03 -15.42
N ILE A 526 -26.52 -9.26 -14.36
CA ILE A 526 -27.80 -9.97 -14.42
C ILE A 526 -28.93 -9.01 -14.76
N SER A 527 -28.91 -7.80 -14.16
CA SER A 527 -29.84 -6.72 -14.45
C SER A 527 -29.11 -5.37 -14.28
N ASP A 528 -29.78 -4.24 -14.53
CA ASP A 528 -29.18 -2.91 -14.34
C ASP A 528 -28.76 -2.64 -12.90
N SER A 529 -29.41 -3.30 -11.96
CA SER A 529 -29.13 -3.15 -10.53
C SER A 529 -28.37 -4.33 -9.91
N LEU A 530 -28.20 -5.45 -10.60
CA LEU A 530 -27.65 -6.67 -10.01
C LEU A 530 -26.56 -7.28 -10.88
N ASN A 531 -25.38 -7.49 -10.28
CA ASN A 531 -24.27 -8.24 -10.88
C ASN A 531 -23.97 -9.48 -10.05
N PHE A 532 -23.56 -10.54 -10.72
CA PHE A 532 -22.93 -11.70 -10.12
C PHE A 532 -21.41 -11.53 -10.17
N GLU A 533 -20.74 -11.72 -9.04
CA GLU A 533 -19.29 -11.55 -8.87
C GLU A 533 -18.62 -12.90 -8.65
N PHE A 534 -17.51 -13.13 -9.33
CA PHE A 534 -16.73 -14.36 -9.18
C PHE A 534 -15.24 -14.02 -9.24
N ASN A 535 -14.50 -14.37 -8.19
CA ASN A 535 -13.07 -14.06 -8.06
C ASN A 535 -12.31 -15.31 -7.61
N VAL A 536 -11.18 -15.54 -8.26
CA VAL A 536 -10.24 -16.61 -7.92
C VAL A 536 -8.85 -16.01 -7.79
N ASN A 537 -8.21 -16.24 -6.66
CA ASN A 537 -6.81 -15.86 -6.42
C ASN A 537 -5.94 -17.09 -6.23
N ASN A 538 -4.65 -16.92 -6.50
CA ASN A 538 -3.64 -17.98 -6.43
C ASN A 538 -4.07 -19.24 -7.18
N ILE A 539 -4.49 -19.07 -8.44
CA ILE A 539 -4.99 -20.16 -9.32
C ILE A 539 -3.96 -21.31 -9.41
N LEU A 540 -2.66 -20.97 -9.36
CA LEU A 540 -1.57 -21.95 -9.40
C LEU A 540 -1.41 -22.73 -8.10
N ASN A 541 -2.16 -22.41 -7.05
CA ASN A 541 -2.08 -23.02 -5.72
C ASN A 541 -0.66 -23.05 -5.13
N ARG A 542 0.13 -22.01 -5.41
CA ARG A 542 1.50 -21.93 -4.92
C ARG A 542 1.53 -21.59 -3.43
N TYR A 543 2.57 -22.06 -2.77
CA TYR A 543 2.92 -21.64 -1.43
C TYR A 543 3.63 -20.27 -1.53
N ASN A 544 2.85 -19.22 -1.44
CA ASN A 544 3.31 -17.84 -1.52
C ASN A 544 3.52 -17.27 -0.11
N GLU A 545 4.67 -16.72 0.16
CA GLU A 545 4.98 -15.98 1.38
C GLU A 545 5.28 -14.53 1.02
N MET A 546 4.52 -13.60 1.59
CA MET A 546 4.87 -12.18 1.54
C MET A 546 5.90 -11.85 2.62
N PHE A 547 5.76 -12.51 3.77
CA PHE A 547 6.70 -12.51 4.87
C PHE A 547 7.08 -13.96 5.17
N PHE A 548 8.38 -14.21 5.40
CA PHE A 548 8.89 -15.54 5.66
C PHE A 548 8.14 -16.21 6.82
N MET A 549 7.77 -17.48 6.66
CA MET A 549 6.93 -18.26 7.58
C MET A 549 5.47 -17.78 7.72
N TYR A 550 5.07 -16.74 7.01
CA TYR A 550 3.69 -16.24 6.98
C TYR A 550 3.07 -16.46 5.59
N PRO A 551 2.74 -17.71 5.26
CA PRO A 551 2.18 -18.03 3.96
C PRO A 551 0.79 -17.44 3.79
N GLN A 552 0.51 -17.17 2.57
CA GLN A 552 -0.79 -16.69 2.13
C GLN A 552 -1.71 -17.88 1.77
N LEU A 553 -3.03 -17.65 1.54
CA LEU A 553 -3.95 -18.72 1.11
C LEU A 553 -3.57 -19.25 -0.30
N GLY A 554 -3.70 -20.50 -0.61
CA GLY A 554 -3.61 -21.03 -1.98
C GLY A 554 -4.84 -20.68 -2.81
N ILE A 555 -5.41 -21.61 -3.59
CA ILE A 555 -6.60 -21.27 -4.38
C ILE A 555 -7.69 -20.70 -3.46
N ASN A 556 -7.97 -19.41 -3.66
CA ASN A 556 -8.96 -18.68 -2.92
C ASN A 556 -10.08 -18.26 -3.87
N LEU A 557 -11.27 -18.79 -3.60
CA LEU A 557 -12.45 -18.58 -4.42
C LEU A 557 -13.46 -17.77 -3.64
N LEU A 558 -13.97 -16.71 -4.26
CA LEU A 558 -15.08 -15.90 -3.76
C LEU A 558 -16.15 -15.79 -4.82
N THR A 559 -17.40 -15.93 -4.43
CA THR A 559 -18.55 -15.73 -5.31
C THR A 559 -19.66 -15.00 -4.57
N GLY A 560 -20.42 -14.20 -5.25
CA GLY A 560 -21.48 -13.42 -4.63
C GLY A 560 -22.21 -12.51 -5.57
N ILE A 561 -22.85 -11.51 -4.99
CA ILE A 561 -23.65 -10.52 -5.69
C ILE A 561 -23.24 -9.10 -5.35
N LYS A 562 -23.32 -8.22 -6.34
CA LYS A 562 -23.20 -6.76 -6.20
C LYS A 562 -24.53 -6.14 -6.62
N TRP A 563 -25.17 -5.44 -5.69
CA TRP A 563 -26.45 -4.79 -5.91
C TRP A 563 -26.29 -3.27 -5.87
N LYS A 564 -26.89 -2.57 -6.84
CA LYS A 564 -26.93 -1.11 -6.98
C LYS A 564 -28.38 -0.61 -6.86
N PHE A 565 -28.62 0.40 -6.05
CA PHE A 565 -29.94 1.02 -5.88
C PHE A 565 -29.87 2.52 -5.54
#